data_1d2a2048b3f556c33937f4a1e9a27525
#
_entry.id   1d2a2048b3f556c33937f4a1e9a27525
#
_cell.length_a   1.000
_cell.length_b   1.000
_cell.length_c   1.000
_cell.angle_alpha   90.00
_cell.angle_beta   90.00
_cell.angle_gamma   90.00
#
_symmetry.space_group_name_H-M   'P 1'
#
loop_
_entity.id
_entity.type
_entity.pdbx_description
1 polymer ?
#
loop_
_entity_poly.entity_id
_entity_poly.type
_entity_poly.pdbx_seq_one_letter_code
_entity_poly.pdbx_strand_id
1 'polypeptide(L)'
;MEGEVIEGALKTAQGISEFGLMVIICAFFVVMAALMMIFMFRWTINTINDVMRTNKEMLAKLDAQMQENNKIMQSIAEGLKPETDIRVKTTSKNMFNLARYELMDIINTVRIENHISDKESTEAKIMKLVTNLHEDKNTDFDYYTYRGRKLSSYTNPEWIKWMMQGVVNEIYNDKGFNADRMDTNVTALFDRIKLDFHHRLNGL
;
A
#
# COMPACT_ATOMS: atom_id res chain seq x y z
N MET A 1 -75.01 -48.25 -62.17
CA MET A 1 -73.81 -47.70 -62.86
C MET A 1 -73.72 -46.15 -62.77
N GLU A 2 -74.82 -45.43 -63.16
CA GLU A 2 -74.74 -43.96 -63.09
C GLU A 2 -74.61 -43.39 -61.67
N GLY A 3 -75.26 -44.02 -60.67
CA GLY A 3 -75.21 -43.55 -59.27
C GLY A 3 -73.81 -43.70 -58.62
N GLU A 4 -73.09 -44.78 -59.00
CA GLU A 4 -71.70 -45.05 -58.43
C GLU A 4 -70.67 -44.07 -59.02
N VAL A 5 -70.83 -43.64 -60.25
CA VAL A 5 -69.91 -42.68 -60.92
C VAL A 5 -70.13 -41.24 -60.27
N ILE A 6 -71.39 -40.87 -59.94
CA ILE A 6 -71.71 -39.61 -59.35
C ILE A 6 -71.22 -39.57 -57.86
N GLU A 7 -71.32 -40.67 -57.12
CA GLU A 7 -70.84 -40.79 -55.76
C GLU A 7 -69.30 -40.75 -55.66
N GLY A 8 -68.64 -41.42 -56.66
CA GLY A 8 -67.19 -41.38 -56.80
C GLY A 8 -66.64 -40.00 -57.15
N ALA A 9 -67.33 -39.25 -58.03
CA ALA A 9 -66.98 -37.90 -58.40
C ALA A 9 -67.20 -36.90 -57.20
N LEU A 10 -68.27 -37.10 -56.42
CA LEU A 10 -68.54 -36.30 -55.24
C LEU A 10 -67.55 -36.51 -54.15
N LYS A 11 -67.09 -37.74 -53.87
CA LYS A 11 -66.03 -38.08 -52.92
C LYS A 11 -64.68 -37.50 -53.34
N THR A 12 -64.36 -37.53 -54.62
CA THR A 12 -63.13 -36.98 -55.16
C THR A 12 -63.15 -35.43 -55.04
N ALA A 13 -64.26 -34.78 -55.32
CA ALA A 13 -64.42 -33.35 -55.18
C ALA A 13 -64.34 -32.90 -53.72
N GLN A 14 -64.94 -33.67 -52.78
CA GLN A 14 -64.82 -33.41 -51.35
C GLN A 14 -63.35 -33.57 -50.88
N GLY A 15 -62.65 -34.61 -51.29
CA GLY A 15 -61.25 -34.81 -50.94
C GLY A 15 -60.33 -33.71 -51.46
N ILE A 16 -60.58 -33.23 -52.70
CA ILE A 16 -59.86 -32.07 -53.28
C ILE A 16 -60.17 -30.78 -52.48
N SER A 17 -61.42 -30.57 -52.05
CA SER A 17 -61.80 -29.42 -51.24
C SER A 17 -61.16 -29.45 -49.86
N GLU A 18 -61.13 -30.60 -49.18
CA GLU A 18 -60.48 -30.74 -47.86
C GLU A 18 -58.95 -30.58 -47.98
N PHE A 19 -58.33 -31.12 -49.03
CA PHE A 19 -56.91 -30.95 -49.28
C PHE A 19 -56.56 -29.49 -49.56
N GLY A 20 -57.36 -28.80 -50.34
CA GLY A 20 -57.22 -27.36 -50.63
C GLY A 20 -57.33 -26.51 -49.37
N LEU A 21 -58.30 -26.80 -48.49
CA LEU A 21 -58.46 -26.08 -47.21
C LEU A 21 -57.25 -26.27 -46.30
N MET A 22 -56.71 -27.51 -46.24
CA MET A 22 -55.55 -27.85 -45.42
C MET A 22 -54.28 -27.11 -45.87
N VAL A 23 -54.11 -26.98 -47.19
CA VAL A 23 -52.97 -26.24 -47.77
C VAL A 23 -53.07 -24.75 -47.45
N ILE A 24 -54.28 -24.16 -47.52
CA ILE A 24 -54.48 -22.74 -47.14
C ILE A 24 -54.19 -22.52 -45.68
N ILE A 25 -54.64 -23.39 -44.77
CA ILE A 25 -54.38 -23.31 -43.34
C ILE A 25 -52.87 -23.43 -43.06
N CYS A 26 -52.16 -24.40 -43.67
CA CYS A 26 -50.73 -24.54 -43.53
C CYS A 26 -49.98 -23.31 -44.04
N ALA A 27 -50.36 -22.75 -45.19
CA ALA A 27 -49.74 -21.53 -45.70
C ALA A 27 -49.94 -20.34 -44.76
N PHE A 28 -51.13 -20.21 -44.17
CA PHE A 28 -51.43 -19.17 -43.18
C PHE A 28 -50.51 -19.29 -41.92
N PHE A 29 -50.32 -20.52 -41.40
CA PHE A 29 -49.45 -20.76 -40.27
C PHE A 29 -47.98 -20.47 -40.59
N VAL A 30 -47.50 -20.81 -41.77
CA VAL A 30 -46.16 -20.48 -42.20
C VAL A 30 -45.91 -18.97 -42.26
N VAL A 31 -46.88 -18.22 -42.83
CA VAL A 31 -46.81 -16.76 -42.92
C VAL A 31 -46.80 -16.14 -41.50
N MET A 32 -47.72 -16.62 -40.65
CA MET A 32 -47.78 -16.14 -39.26
C MET A 32 -46.50 -16.45 -38.49
N ALA A 33 -45.92 -17.63 -38.64
CA ALA A 33 -44.65 -18.00 -38.01
C ALA A 33 -43.50 -17.10 -38.50
N ALA A 34 -43.44 -16.82 -39.82
CA ALA A 34 -42.46 -15.90 -40.38
C ALA A 34 -42.59 -14.47 -39.83
N LEU A 35 -43.82 -13.96 -39.74
CA LEU A 35 -44.05 -12.63 -39.14
C LEU A 35 -43.65 -12.59 -37.66
N MET A 36 -44.02 -13.61 -36.87
CA MET A 36 -43.58 -13.73 -35.48
C MET A 36 -42.05 -13.79 -35.36
N MET A 37 -41.37 -14.53 -36.20
CA MET A 37 -39.90 -14.61 -36.18
C MET A 37 -39.26 -13.24 -36.45
N ILE A 38 -39.77 -12.49 -37.44
CA ILE A 38 -39.30 -11.14 -37.75
C ILE A 38 -39.50 -10.20 -36.55
N PHE A 39 -40.69 -10.28 -35.93
CA PHE A 39 -40.99 -9.47 -34.76
C PHE A 39 -40.08 -9.78 -33.58
N MET A 40 -39.93 -11.05 -33.27
CA MET A 40 -39.00 -11.52 -32.20
C MET A 40 -37.56 -11.06 -32.44
N PHE A 41 -37.11 -11.20 -33.71
CA PHE A 41 -35.75 -10.79 -34.08
C PHE A 41 -35.54 -9.28 -33.89
N ARG A 42 -36.46 -8.45 -34.33
CA ARG A 42 -36.43 -6.98 -34.12
C ARG A 42 -36.47 -6.62 -32.65
N TRP A 43 -37.32 -7.25 -31.87
CA TRP A 43 -37.39 -7.03 -30.44
C TRP A 43 -36.07 -7.40 -29.74
N THR A 44 -35.48 -8.55 -30.07
CA THR A 44 -34.20 -9.00 -29.52
C THR A 44 -33.07 -8.01 -29.84
N ILE A 45 -32.98 -7.54 -31.11
CA ILE A 45 -31.96 -6.55 -31.48
C ILE A 45 -32.12 -5.25 -30.70
N ASN A 46 -33.32 -4.76 -30.55
CA ASN A 46 -33.60 -3.54 -29.80
C ASN A 46 -33.20 -3.71 -28.32
N THR A 47 -33.54 -4.84 -27.71
CA THR A 47 -33.15 -5.15 -26.32
C THR A 47 -31.62 -5.24 -26.14
N ILE A 48 -30.93 -5.88 -27.07
CA ILE A 48 -29.44 -5.95 -27.06
C ILE A 48 -28.85 -4.54 -27.17
N ASN A 49 -29.34 -3.71 -28.06
CA ASN A 49 -28.87 -2.34 -28.24
C ASN A 49 -29.09 -1.48 -26.98
N ASP A 50 -30.23 -1.60 -26.31
CA ASP A 50 -30.51 -0.90 -25.08
C ASP A 50 -29.58 -1.37 -23.92
N VAL A 51 -29.34 -2.66 -23.79
CA VAL A 51 -28.40 -3.21 -22.81
C VAL A 51 -26.97 -2.73 -23.10
N MET A 52 -26.56 -2.74 -24.36
CA MET A 52 -25.22 -2.24 -24.75
C MET A 52 -25.07 -0.74 -24.46
N ARG A 53 -26.10 0.05 -24.69
CA ARG A 53 -26.09 1.50 -24.35
C ARG A 53 -25.97 1.70 -22.86
N THR A 54 -26.79 1.02 -22.06
CA THR A 54 -26.78 1.10 -20.60
C THR A 54 -25.41 0.68 -20.03
N ASN A 55 -24.81 -0.39 -20.57
CA ASN A 55 -23.49 -0.84 -20.15
C ASN A 55 -22.40 0.20 -20.46
N LYS A 56 -22.44 0.84 -21.64
CA LYS A 56 -21.51 1.92 -21.98
C LYS A 56 -21.64 3.12 -21.05
N GLU A 57 -22.87 3.52 -20.71
CA GLU A 57 -23.11 4.61 -19.77
C GLU A 57 -22.61 4.26 -18.35
N MET A 58 -22.79 3.02 -17.92
CA MET A 58 -22.31 2.53 -16.63
C MET A 58 -20.78 2.51 -16.56
N LEU A 59 -20.11 2.02 -17.62
CA LEU A 59 -18.65 2.03 -17.74
C LEU A 59 -18.10 3.47 -17.69
N ALA A 60 -18.72 4.41 -18.40
CA ALA A 60 -18.29 5.81 -18.38
C ALA A 60 -18.44 6.44 -16.98
N LYS A 61 -19.50 6.10 -16.23
CA LYS A 61 -19.66 6.53 -14.83
C LYS A 61 -18.62 5.93 -13.90
N LEU A 62 -18.33 4.64 -14.09
CA LEU A 62 -17.28 3.94 -13.31
C LEU A 62 -15.89 4.55 -13.55
N ASP A 63 -15.55 4.85 -14.81
CA ASP A 63 -14.28 5.51 -15.14
C ASP A 63 -14.19 6.92 -14.53
N ALA A 64 -15.26 7.70 -14.56
CA ALA A 64 -15.31 9.01 -13.93
C ALA A 64 -15.13 8.93 -12.41
N GLN A 65 -15.81 7.99 -11.73
CA GLN A 65 -15.65 7.75 -10.29
C GLN A 65 -14.21 7.28 -9.93
N MET A 66 -13.63 6.42 -10.75
CA MET A 66 -12.26 5.96 -10.55
C MET A 66 -11.25 7.10 -10.67
N GLN A 67 -11.42 8.00 -11.64
CA GLN A 67 -10.59 9.19 -11.77
C GLN A 67 -10.74 10.15 -10.59
N GLU A 68 -11.97 10.36 -10.10
CA GLU A 68 -12.22 11.20 -8.93
C GLU A 68 -11.60 10.61 -7.67
N ASN A 69 -11.78 9.31 -7.42
CA ASN A 69 -11.15 8.61 -6.31
C ASN A 69 -9.63 8.69 -6.35
N ASN A 70 -9.02 8.54 -7.54
CA ASN A 70 -7.57 8.68 -7.70
C ASN A 70 -7.09 10.10 -7.37
N LYS A 71 -7.83 11.15 -7.77
CA LYS A 71 -7.52 12.54 -7.41
C LYS A 71 -7.61 12.77 -5.89
N ILE A 72 -8.65 12.23 -5.24
CA ILE A 72 -8.82 12.33 -3.79
C ILE A 72 -7.67 11.61 -3.07
N MET A 73 -7.32 10.39 -3.48
CA MET A 73 -6.20 9.63 -2.91
C MET A 73 -4.87 10.37 -3.08
N GLN A 74 -4.64 10.98 -4.25
CA GLN A 74 -3.43 11.78 -4.50
C GLN A 74 -3.40 13.01 -3.60
N SER A 75 -4.50 13.74 -3.45
CA SER A 75 -4.61 14.90 -2.56
C SER A 75 -4.37 14.53 -1.09
N ILE A 76 -4.92 13.40 -0.63
CA ILE A 76 -4.67 12.88 0.72
C ILE A 76 -3.18 12.53 0.89
N ALA A 77 -2.59 11.84 -0.07
CA ALA A 77 -1.18 11.46 -0.02
C ALA A 77 -0.25 12.69 0.01
N GLU A 78 -0.56 13.72 -0.77
CA GLU A 78 0.19 15.00 -0.79
C GLU A 78 0.02 15.77 0.53
N GLY A 79 -1.18 15.76 1.13
CA GLY A 79 -1.44 16.41 2.43
C GLY A 79 -0.76 15.72 3.61
N LEU A 80 -0.69 14.38 3.61
CA LEU A 80 -0.09 13.59 4.70
C LEU A 80 1.45 13.58 4.66
N LYS A 81 2.07 13.84 3.52
CA LYS A 81 3.53 13.79 3.36
C LYS A 81 4.28 14.79 4.26
N PRO A 82 3.94 16.09 4.29
CA PRO A 82 4.59 17.06 5.19
C PRO A 82 4.39 16.72 6.66
N GLU A 83 3.18 16.27 7.05
CA GLU A 83 2.89 15.89 8.44
C GLU A 83 3.74 14.69 8.88
N THR A 84 3.87 13.69 8.03
CA THR A 84 4.71 12.51 8.29
C THR A 84 6.19 12.91 8.42
N ASP A 85 6.69 13.79 7.56
CA ASP A 85 8.07 14.28 7.63
C ASP A 85 8.33 15.05 8.93
N ILE A 86 7.41 15.92 9.35
CA ILE A 86 7.51 16.65 10.62
C ILE A 86 7.49 15.68 11.81
N ARG A 87 6.58 14.71 11.82
CA ARG A 87 6.47 13.71 12.87
C ARG A 87 7.74 12.89 13.00
N VAL A 88 8.28 12.39 11.89
CA VAL A 88 9.53 11.62 11.88
C VAL A 88 10.70 12.45 12.38
N LYS A 89 10.84 13.72 11.94
CA LYS A 89 11.88 14.65 12.42
C LYS A 89 11.77 14.90 13.93
N THR A 90 10.56 15.15 14.43
CA THR A 90 10.35 15.42 15.84
C THR A 90 10.62 14.19 16.70
N THR A 91 10.13 13.02 16.29
CA THR A 91 10.34 11.75 16.99
C THR A 91 11.82 11.39 17.02
N SER A 92 12.50 11.41 15.89
CA SER A 92 13.93 11.09 15.83
C SER A 92 14.78 12.08 16.66
N LYS A 93 14.46 13.39 16.61
CA LYS A 93 15.12 14.39 17.47
C LYS A 93 14.99 14.07 18.95
N ASN A 94 13.80 13.71 19.41
CA ASN A 94 13.57 13.37 20.82
C ASN A 94 14.32 12.09 21.21
N MET A 95 14.29 11.05 20.37
CA MET A 95 15.02 9.81 20.63
C MET A 95 16.54 10.02 20.70
N PHE A 96 17.12 10.80 19.79
CA PHE A 96 18.54 11.13 19.85
C PHE A 96 18.90 12.01 21.04
N ASN A 97 18.00 12.89 21.47
CA ASN A 97 18.22 13.67 22.69
C ASN A 97 18.23 12.77 23.94
N LEU A 98 17.31 11.80 24.04
CA LEU A 98 17.31 10.81 25.11
C LEU A 98 18.59 9.97 25.08
N ALA A 99 18.99 9.42 23.94
CA ALA A 99 20.22 8.67 23.78
C ALA A 99 21.46 9.49 24.15
N ARG A 100 21.47 10.81 23.87
CA ARG A 100 22.54 11.71 24.29
C ARG A 100 22.66 11.77 25.82
N TYR A 101 21.55 11.93 26.53
CA TYR A 101 21.56 11.94 28.00
C TYR A 101 21.99 10.60 28.59
N GLU A 102 21.51 9.50 28.01
CA GLU A 102 21.93 8.15 28.43
C GLU A 102 23.42 7.90 28.19
N LEU A 103 23.99 8.40 27.08
CA LEU A 103 25.45 8.31 26.85
C LEU A 103 26.24 9.14 27.87
N MET A 104 25.75 10.33 28.25
CA MET A 104 26.38 11.13 29.31
C MET A 104 26.31 10.42 30.66
N ASP A 105 25.22 9.74 30.96
CA ASP A 105 25.07 8.94 32.18
C ASP A 105 26.04 7.75 32.18
N ILE A 106 26.24 7.07 31.05
CA ILE A 106 27.25 6.03 30.89
C ILE A 106 28.65 6.57 31.22
N ILE A 107 29.01 7.76 30.71
CA ILE A 107 30.31 8.37 31.00
C ILE A 107 30.46 8.62 32.49
N ASN A 108 29.45 9.19 33.14
CA ASN A 108 29.46 9.46 34.57
C ASN A 108 29.55 8.18 35.40
N THR A 109 28.75 7.16 35.05
CA THR A 109 28.73 5.87 35.75
C THR A 109 30.08 5.17 35.69
N VAL A 110 30.70 5.05 34.51
CA VAL A 110 32.00 4.41 34.32
C VAL A 110 33.07 5.14 35.12
N ARG A 111 33.02 6.46 35.28
CA ARG A 111 33.95 7.25 36.04
C ARG A 111 33.78 7.09 37.55
N ILE A 112 32.55 7.00 38.05
CA ILE A 112 32.29 6.83 39.50
C ILE A 112 32.71 5.45 39.99
N GLU A 113 32.57 4.44 39.16
CA GLU A 113 32.91 3.04 39.52
C GLU A 113 34.39 2.76 39.71
N ASN A 114 35.31 3.74 39.57
CA ASN A 114 36.76 3.66 39.85
C ASN A 114 37.52 2.54 39.11
N HIS A 115 36.95 1.94 38.07
CA HIS A 115 37.63 0.88 37.29
C HIS A 115 38.42 1.41 36.08
N ILE A 116 38.78 2.70 36.12
CA ILE A 116 39.50 3.38 35.02
C ILE A 116 40.97 2.92 34.89
N SER A 117 41.52 2.26 35.91
CA SER A 117 42.90 1.82 35.93
C SER A 117 43.19 0.68 34.94
N ASP A 118 42.22 -0.16 34.64
CA ASP A 118 42.30 -1.19 33.61
C ASP A 118 41.55 -0.72 32.34
N LYS A 119 42.34 -0.24 31.39
CA LYS A 119 41.82 0.35 30.16
C LYS A 119 41.08 -0.67 29.31
N GLU A 120 41.57 -1.88 29.16
CA GLU A 120 41.02 -2.93 28.30
C GLU A 120 39.65 -3.38 28.86
N SER A 121 39.57 -3.66 30.16
CA SER A 121 38.32 -4.01 30.83
C SER A 121 37.28 -2.88 30.78
N THR A 122 37.74 -1.63 30.93
CA THR A 122 36.86 -0.45 30.84
C THR A 122 36.31 -0.26 29.41
N GLU A 123 37.14 -0.39 28.39
CA GLU A 123 36.72 -0.31 26.99
C GLU A 123 35.72 -1.43 26.64
N ALA A 124 35.94 -2.66 27.12
CA ALA A 124 35.00 -3.77 26.94
C ALA A 124 33.62 -3.47 27.57
N LYS A 125 33.61 -2.88 28.80
CA LYS A 125 32.38 -2.45 29.48
C LYS A 125 31.69 -1.35 28.72
N ILE A 126 32.40 -0.32 28.28
CA ILE A 126 31.88 0.77 27.47
C ILE A 126 31.22 0.25 26.20
N MET A 127 31.92 -0.65 25.48
CA MET A 127 31.42 -1.27 24.26
C MET A 127 30.05 -1.95 24.51
N LYS A 128 29.96 -2.74 25.59
CA LYS A 128 28.69 -3.41 25.96
C LYS A 128 27.57 -2.40 26.25
N LEU A 129 27.86 -1.37 27.03
CA LEU A 129 26.84 -0.36 27.39
C LEU A 129 26.35 0.44 26.18
N VAL A 130 27.26 0.83 25.29
CA VAL A 130 26.94 1.58 24.08
C VAL A 130 26.20 0.71 23.06
N THR A 131 26.55 -0.59 22.98
CA THR A 131 25.81 -1.54 22.13
C THR A 131 24.39 -1.70 22.61
N ASN A 132 24.17 -1.91 23.92
CA ASN A 132 22.84 -1.99 24.51
C ASN A 132 22.04 -0.71 24.24
N LEU A 133 22.63 0.47 24.46
CA LEU A 133 22.00 1.75 24.14
C LEU A 133 21.55 1.83 22.67
N HIS A 134 22.38 1.40 21.74
CA HIS A 134 22.05 1.40 20.32
C HIS A 134 20.91 0.43 20.00
N GLU A 135 20.90 -0.77 20.57
CA GLU A 135 19.88 -1.79 20.38
C GLU A 135 18.54 -1.36 20.98
N ASP A 136 18.55 -0.77 22.17
CA ASP A 136 17.34 -0.22 22.82
C ASP A 136 16.72 0.88 21.96
N LYS A 137 17.52 1.80 21.43
CA LYS A 137 17.02 2.87 20.55
C LYS A 137 16.56 2.32 19.20
N ASN A 138 17.16 1.27 18.66
CA ASN A 138 16.66 0.59 17.47
C ASN A 138 15.27 -0.02 17.72
N THR A 139 15.07 -0.62 18.88
CA THR A 139 13.77 -1.17 19.28
C THR A 139 12.72 -0.05 19.37
N ASP A 140 13.07 1.10 19.95
CA ASP A 140 12.18 2.27 19.98
C ASP A 140 11.84 2.79 18.58
N PHE A 141 12.81 2.82 17.67
CA PHE A 141 12.59 3.19 16.26
C PHE A 141 11.72 2.20 15.49
N ASP A 142 11.65 0.94 15.89
CA ASP A 142 10.83 -0.09 15.26
C ASP A 142 9.31 0.17 15.37
N TYR A 143 8.88 0.98 16.33
CA TYR A 143 7.48 1.40 16.45
C TYR A 143 7.05 2.40 15.36
N TYR A 144 7.97 2.95 14.59
CA TYR A 144 7.69 3.98 13.59
C TYR A 144 8.11 3.51 12.20
N THR A 145 7.27 3.85 11.21
CA THR A 145 7.54 3.57 9.80
C THR A 145 7.65 4.88 9.00
N TYR A 146 8.57 4.89 8.05
CA TYR A 146 8.73 5.97 7.09
C TYR A 146 8.95 5.40 5.69
N ARG A 147 8.15 5.84 4.72
CA ARG A 147 8.17 5.31 3.34
C ARG A 147 8.08 3.78 3.26
N GLY A 148 7.22 3.18 4.12
CA GLY A 148 7.00 1.74 4.17
C GLY A 148 8.11 0.91 4.83
N ARG A 149 9.13 1.55 5.42
CA ARG A 149 10.24 0.90 6.14
C ARG A 149 10.23 1.32 7.60
N LYS A 150 10.64 0.44 8.51
CA LYS A 150 10.85 0.78 9.92
C LYS A 150 11.96 1.82 10.05
N LEU A 151 11.85 2.75 11.00
CA LEU A 151 12.89 3.77 11.20
C LEU A 151 14.23 3.17 11.63
N SER A 152 14.26 2.03 12.32
CA SER A 152 15.49 1.29 12.65
C SER A 152 16.29 0.89 11.41
N SER A 153 15.67 0.70 10.25
CA SER A 153 16.38 0.38 9.00
C SER A 153 17.26 1.52 8.48
N TYR A 154 17.10 2.72 9.03
CA TYR A 154 17.91 3.90 8.69
C TYR A 154 19.02 4.17 9.70
N THR A 155 19.11 3.38 10.78
CA THR A 155 20.22 3.47 11.75
C THR A 155 21.50 2.85 11.19
N ASN A 156 22.62 3.17 11.80
CA ASN A 156 23.94 2.72 11.34
C ASN A 156 24.73 2.06 12.49
N PRO A 157 25.11 0.78 12.38
CA PRO A 157 25.93 0.12 13.38
C PRO A 157 27.28 0.82 13.66
N GLU A 158 27.80 1.61 12.71
CA GLU A 158 29.02 2.40 12.92
C GLU A 158 28.86 3.46 14.02
N TRP A 159 27.63 3.86 14.36
CA TRP A 159 27.38 4.79 15.47
C TRP A 159 27.86 4.23 16.81
N ILE A 160 27.84 2.89 17.00
CA ILE A 160 28.38 2.21 18.18
C ILE A 160 29.87 2.56 18.33
N LYS A 161 30.64 2.49 17.26
CA LYS A 161 32.05 2.84 17.28
C LYS A 161 32.28 4.33 17.56
N TRP A 162 31.46 5.20 16.97
CA TRP A 162 31.55 6.63 17.20
C TRP A 162 31.24 6.98 18.66
N MET A 163 30.18 6.41 19.22
CA MET A 163 29.82 6.59 20.63
C MET A 163 30.90 6.03 21.56
N MET A 164 31.38 4.81 21.32
CA MET A 164 32.45 4.21 22.07
C MET A 164 33.69 5.14 22.10
N GLN A 165 34.12 5.61 20.94
CA GLN A 165 35.30 6.47 20.84
C GLN A 165 35.10 7.81 21.56
N GLY A 166 33.91 8.39 21.50
CA GLY A 166 33.52 9.58 22.24
C GLY A 166 33.61 9.38 23.74
N VAL A 167 33.08 8.26 24.26
CA VAL A 167 33.15 7.91 25.69
C VAL A 167 34.58 7.68 26.14
N VAL A 168 35.34 6.89 25.42
CA VAL A 168 36.75 6.61 25.73
C VAL A 168 37.59 7.89 25.76
N ASN A 169 37.39 8.79 24.78
CA ASN A 169 38.10 10.07 24.74
C ASN A 169 37.75 10.98 25.93
N GLU A 170 36.54 10.94 26.45
CA GLU A 170 36.18 11.71 27.63
C GLU A 170 36.68 11.09 28.93
N ILE A 171 36.74 9.76 29.04
CA ILE A 171 37.21 9.06 30.23
C ILE A 171 38.73 9.17 30.38
N TYR A 172 39.47 9.00 29.30
CA TYR A 172 40.95 9.00 29.29
C TYR A 172 41.54 10.33 28.83
N ASN A 173 40.81 11.45 29.04
CA ASN A 173 41.31 12.76 28.67
C ASN A 173 42.39 13.26 29.62
N ASP A 174 43.56 13.64 29.10
CA ASP A 174 44.71 14.13 29.89
C ASP A 174 44.40 15.41 30.69
N LYS A 175 43.43 16.21 30.27
CA LYS A 175 43.02 17.46 30.94
C LYS A 175 42.05 17.23 32.12
N GLY A 176 41.76 15.98 32.45
CA GLY A 176 40.79 15.61 33.48
C GLY A 176 39.33 15.86 33.06
N PHE A 177 38.43 15.64 33.98
CA PHE A 177 36.99 15.79 33.74
C PHE A 177 36.55 17.24 33.70
N ASN A 178 35.71 17.54 32.71
CA ASN A 178 34.99 18.80 32.64
C ASN A 178 33.59 18.54 32.07
N ALA A 179 32.54 18.81 32.81
CA ALA A 179 31.15 18.53 32.46
C ALA A 179 30.71 19.31 31.22
N ASP A 180 31.10 20.58 31.09
CA ASP A 180 30.72 21.42 29.95
C ASP A 180 31.39 20.93 28.65
N ARG A 181 32.66 20.50 28.75
CA ARG A 181 33.37 19.89 27.61
C ARG A 181 32.72 18.58 27.21
N MET A 182 32.40 17.72 28.19
CA MET A 182 31.71 16.44 27.93
C MET A 182 30.36 16.68 27.23
N ASP A 183 29.53 17.58 27.72
CA ASP A 183 28.25 17.92 27.08
C ASP A 183 28.44 18.43 25.64
N THR A 184 29.42 19.31 25.44
CA THR A 184 29.75 19.84 24.11
C THR A 184 30.17 18.74 23.16
N ASN A 185 31.07 17.83 23.56
CA ASN A 185 31.59 16.76 22.72
C ASN A 185 30.54 15.69 22.41
N VAL A 186 29.73 15.31 23.42
CA VAL A 186 28.62 14.37 23.25
C VAL A 186 27.52 14.99 22.34
N THR A 187 27.23 16.28 22.49
CA THR A 187 26.31 16.99 21.61
C THR A 187 26.79 16.97 20.16
N ALA A 188 28.05 17.31 19.91
CA ALA A 188 28.64 17.29 18.57
C ALA A 188 28.61 15.88 17.94
N LEU A 189 28.86 14.84 18.76
CA LEU A 189 28.75 13.44 18.33
C LEU A 189 27.31 13.11 17.89
N PHE A 190 26.32 13.45 18.70
CA PHE A 190 24.92 13.18 18.35
C PHE A 190 24.42 14.03 17.17
N ASP A 191 24.93 15.22 16.98
CA ASP A 191 24.62 16.02 15.79
C ASP A 191 25.16 15.37 14.53
N ARG A 192 26.34 14.75 14.58
CA ARG A 192 26.87 13.91 13.50
C ARG A 192 25.99 12.68 13.25
N ILE A 193 25.55 11.97 14.29
CA ILE A 193 24.65 10.81 14.19
C ILE A 193 23.32 11.22 13.56
N LYS A 194 22.72 12.34 14.00
CA LYS A 194 21.48 12.89 13.43
C LYS A 194 21.64 13.22 11.95
N LEU A 195 22.76 13.81 11.56
CA LEU A 195 23.04 14.13 10.17
C LEU A 195 23.13 12.86 9.30
N ASP A 196 23.87 11.83 9.75
CA ASP A 196 23.95 10.54 9.04
C ASP A 196 22.57 9.86 8.95
N PHE A 197 21.77 9.89 10.01
CA PHE A 197 20.39 9.39 9.99
C PHE A 197 19.52 10.11 8.95
N HIS A 198 19.57 11.45 8.91
CA HIS A 198 18.80 12.21 7.94
C HIS A 198 19.28 12.00 6.49
N HIS A 199 20.58 11.82 6.26
CA HIS A 199 21.08 11.45 4.93
C HIS A 199 20.49 10.11 4.48
N ARG A 200 20.51 9.10 5.35
CA ARG A 200 19.93 7.77 5.08
C ARG A 200 18.42 7.82 4.84
N LEU A 201 17.70 8.62 5.62
CA LEU A 201 16.26 8.87 5.43
C LEU A 201 15.93 9.45 4.05
N ASN A 202 16.79 10.33 3.54
CA ASN A 202 16.62 10.99 2.25
C ASN A 202 17.19 10.20 1.07
N GLY A 203 17.87 9.08 1.33
CA GLY A 203 18.49 8.25 0.28
C GLY A 203 19.75 8.85 -0.31
N LEU A 204 20.47 9.67 0.48
CA LEU A 204 21.75 10.31 0.13
C LEU A 204 22.92 9.52 0.66
#